data_425dddb9228404e18ce53a9d4e631600
#
_entry.id   425dddb9228404e18ce53a9d4e631600
#
_cell.length_a   1.000
_cell.length_b   1.000
_cell.length_c   1.000
_cell.angle_alpha   90.00
_cell.angle_beta   90.00
_cell.angle_gamma   90.00
#
_symmetry.space_group_name_H-M   'P 1'
#
loop_
_entity.id
_entity.type
_entity.pdbx_description
1 polymer ?
#
loop_
_entity_poly.entity_id
_entity_poly.type
_entity_poly.pdbx_seq_one_letter_code
_entity_poly.pdbx_strand_id
1 'polypeptide(L)'
;MNDQLVSMITQLVMEKMEKSTESQVPETVATPTEQPLITFYDTAAHQATETTTSRATSQEPLIQLYQHGAPQQATVAPTVTFEQPINVAVPIKPFQFEADTLTDSVQAAKKHTPARIGVGRAGTRPKTKTWLKFRLDHAAAVDAVYGEVSEGLLQKLDVFQVTTKVTDKEEYITRPDLGRRLSDESKALIQQKCKPQPKVQIIISNGLSASAIEENVQDVYLALQQSLSNLNIDIGTTFYIDKGRVALMDEIGELLQAEVIVYLIGERPGLVSAESMSAYLCYKPKIGTVEAERMVISNIHKGGIPPLEAGAYLGTIVEKILHYQASGVELVAKEG
;
A
#
# COMPACT_ATOMS: atom_id res chain seq x y z
N MET A 1 -15.97 -26.65 28.37
CA MET A 1 -14.57 -26.32 28.81
C MET A 1 -14.08 -24.94 28.30
N ASN A 2 -14.74 -24.32 27.34
CA ASN A 2 -14.36 -22.98 26.84
C ASN A 2 -14.92 -21.81 27.66
N ASP A 3 -16.08 -21.95 28.31
CA ASP A 3 -16.72 -20.84 29.02
C ASP A 3 -15.96 -20.33 30.23
N GLN A 4 -15.28 -21.22 30.95
CA GLN A 4 -14.43 -20.84 32.07
C GLN A 4 -13.20 -20.07 31.65
N LEU A 5 -12.61 -20.38 30.49
CA LEU A 5 -11.45 -19.70 29.96
C LEU A 5 -11.82 -18.30 29.48
N VAL A 6 -12.96 -18.15 28.81
CA VAL A 6 -13.50 -16.85 28.35
C VAL A 6 -13.83 -15.95 29.54
N SER A 7 -14.47 -16.50 30.58
CA SER A 7 -14.77 -15.77 31.82
C SER A 7 -13.51 -15.29 32.53
N MET A 8 -12.48 -16.11 32.60
CA MET A 8 -11.19 -15.75 33.24
C MET A 8 -10.42 -14.68 32.45
N ILE A 9 -10.43 -14.75 31.12
CA ILE A 9 -9.81 -13.75 30.26
C ILE A 9 -10.56 -12.40 30.39
N THR A 10 -11.89 -12.44 30.40
CA THR A 10 -12.71 -11.23 30.56
C THR A 10 -12.46 -10.56 31.92
N GLN A 11 -12.35 -11.33 32.99
CA GLN A 11 -12.03 -10.82 34.31
C GLN A 11 -10.64 -10.18 34.38
N LEU A 12 -9.63 -10.80 33.76
CA LEU A 12 -8.27 -10.26 33.69
C LEU A 12 -8.17 -8.96 32.89
N VAL A 13 -8.95 -8.84 31.83
CA VAL A 13 -9.01 -7.61 31.01
C VAL A 13 -9.70 -6.48 31.79
N MET A 14 -10.80 -6.77 32.48
CA MET A 14 -11.51 -5.79 33.30
C MET A 14 -10.63 -5.29 34.47
N GLU A 15 -9.94 -6.17 35.18
CA GLU A 15 -9.01 -5.81 36.25
C GLU A 15 -7.83 -4.94 35.77
N LYS A 16 -7.32 -5.18 34.55
CA LYS A 16 -6.29 -4.34 33.93
C LYS A 16 -6.81 -2.98 33.53
N MET A 17 -8.04 -2.90 33.04
CA MET A 17 -8.65 -1.61 32.67
C MET A 17 -8.95 -0.74 33.90
N GLU A 18 -9.42 -1.31 35.01
CA GLU A 18 -9.64 -0.60 36.27
C GLU A 18 -8.34 -0.07 36.86
N LYS A 19 -7.26 -0.84 36.88
CA LYS A 19 -5.93 -0.38 37.31
C LYS A 19 -5.30 0.70 36.43
N SER A 20 -5.72 0.82 35.17
CA SER A 20 -5.28 1.91 34.28
C SER A 20 -6.01 3.24 34.53
N THR A 21 -7.16 3.21 35.18
CA THR A 21 -8.00 4.42 35.41
C THR A 21 -7.68 5.11 36.76
N GLU A 22 -7.00 4.43 37.67
CA GLU A 22 -6.66 4.99 39.01
C GLU A 22 -5.29 5.68 39.10
N SER A 23 -4.49 5.67 38.06
CA SER A 23 -3.17 6.29 38.05
C SER A 23 -3.14 7.44 37.05
N GLN A 24 -3.46 8.65 37.51
CA GLN A 24 -2.86 9.94 37.18
C GLN A 24 -3.85 11.10 37.20
N VAL A 25 -3.85 11.77 38.34
CA VAL A 25 -4.08 13.22 38.40
C VAL A 25 -2.75 13.83 38.82
N PRO A 26 -2.02 14.53 37.97
CA PRO A 26 -0.94 15.41 38.38
C PRO A 26 -1.42 16.87 38.47
N GLU A 27 -0.97 17.49 39.51
CA GLU A 27 -1.08 18.93 39.83
C GLU A 27 -0.56 19.83 38.69
N THR A 28 -1.21 20.97 38.58
CA THR A 28 -0.87 22.11 37.75
C THR A 28 0.59 22.56 37.93
N VAL A 29 1.39 22.45 36.90
CA VAL A 29 2.67 23.18 36.76
C VAL A 29 2.61 24.06 35.52
N ALA A 30 3.06 25.31 35.70
CA ALA A 30 3.03 26.39 34.75
C ALA A 30 3.66 26.06 33.40
N THR A 31 3.01 26.48 32.34
CA THR A 31 3.39 26.38 30.91
C THR A 31 4.67 27.17 30.61
N PRO A 32 5.69 26.55 30.03
CA PRO A 32 6.63 27.24 29.15
C PRO A 32 6.06 27.27 27.73
N THR A 33 6.11 28.43 27.12
CA THR A 33 5.75 28.72 25.74
C THR A 33 6.73 27.94 24.80
N GLU A 34 6.33 26.77 24.33
CA GLU A 34 7.07 26.07 23.28
C GLU A 34 6.59 26.55 21.91
N GLN A 35 7.52 27.13 21.15
CA GLN A 35 7.34 27.41 19.75
C GLN A 35 7.32 26.08 18.97
N PRO A 36 6.45 25.89 17.98
CA PRO A 36 6.39 24.65 17.22
C PRO A 36 7.65 24.48 16.37
N LEU A 37 8.26 23.31 16.48
CA LEU A 37 9.48 22.87 15.79
C LEU A 37 9.28 22.51 14.31
N ILE A 38 8.15 22.83 13.72
CA ILE A 38 7.85 22.60 12.30
C ILE A 38 7.31 23.88 11.71
N THR A 39 8.15 24.57 10.97
CA THR A 39 7.77 25.71 10.13
C THR A 39 7.32 25.17 8.79
N PHE A 40 6.01 25.24 8.50
CA PHE A 40 5.51 25.08 7.14
C PHE A 40 5.86 26.34 6.35
N TYR A 41 6.59 26.20 5.25
CA TYR A 41 6.77 27.30 4.31
C TYR A 41 5.46 27.55 3.58
N ASP A 42 4.84 28.69 3.90
CA ASP A 42 3.67 29.20 3.18
C ASP A 42 4.14 29.85 1.86
N THR A 43 3.77 29.28 0.73
CA THR A 43 4.12 29.73 -0.61
C THR A 43 3.07 30.69 -1.19
N ALA A 44 2.50 31.58 -0.36
CA ALA A 44 1.56 32.58 -0.84
C ALA A 44 1.94 33.98 -0.36
N ALA A 45 2.91 34.62 -1.00
CA ALA A 45 2.98 36.10 -1.14
C ALA A 45 4.23 36.50 -1.96
N HIS A 46 4.16 36.50 -3.27
CA HIS A 46 4.89 37.49 -4.06
C HIS A 46 3.95 38.07 -5.11
N GLN A 47 3.49 39.27 -4.79
CA GLN A 47 2.80 40.14 -5.75
C GLN A 47 3.73 40.51 -6.88
N ALA A 48 3.18 40.43 -8.10
CA ALA A 48 3.78 40.82 -9.32
C ALA A 48 4.07 42.35 -9.36
N THR A 49 5.28 42.69 -9.76
CA THR A 49 5.54 44.00 -10.42
C THR A 49 5.89 43.71 -11.86
N GLU A 50 5.00 44.10 -12.76
CA GLU A 50 5.19 44.04 -14.19
C GLU A 50 6.33 44.98 -14.60
N THR A 51 7.28 44.43 -15.37
CA THR A 51 8.05 45.24 -16.31
C THR A 51 8.23 44.45 -17.59
N THR A 52 7.59 44.90 -18.60
CA THR A 52 7.65 44.50 -20.00
C THR A 52 9.05 44.65 -20.57
N THR A 53 9.62 43.59 -21.16
CA THR A 53 10.38 43.69 -22.44
C THR A 53 10.61 42.30 -23.05
N SER A 54 10.13 42.19 -24.27
CA SER A 54 10.48 41.37 -25.46
C SER A 54 11.35 40.11 -25.38
N ARG A 55 10.76 38.99 -25.75
CA ARG A 55 11.05 38.03 -26.82
C ARG A 55 12.52 37.68 -27.12
N ALA A 56 12.94 36.47 -26.77
CA ALA A 56 13.73 35.57 -27.63
C ALA A 56 13.65 34.14 -27.14
N THR A 57 13.30 33.27 -28.07
CA THR A 57 13.30 31.81 -27.99
C THR A 57 14.72 31.23 -27.88
N SER A 58 15.02 30.40 -26.91
CA SER A 58 15.92 29.24 -27.05
C SER A 58 15.79 28.33 -25.83
N GLN A 59 15.42 27.07 -26.08
CA GLN A 59 15.49 25.98 -25.13
C GLN A 59 16.97 25.68 -24.88
N GLU A 60 17.41 25.74 -23.63
CA GLU A 60 18.65 25.13 -23.18
C GLU A 60 18.39 24.19 -21.97
N PRO A 61 19.09 23.08 -21.92
CA PRO A 61 18.84 22.05 -20.89
C PRO A 61 19.36 22.47 -19.52
N LEU A 62 18.60 22.13 -18.49
CA LEU A 62 18.79 22.42 -17.06
C LEU A 62 19.90 21.61 -16.40
N ILE A 63 21.07 21.50 -17.05
CA ILE A 63 22.29 20.99 -16.41
C ILE A 63 23.37 22.05 -16.56
N GLN A 64 23.43 22.97 -15.59
CA GLN A 64 24.61 23.83 -15.42
C GLN A 64 25.68 23.02 -14.66
N LEU A 65 26.62 22.47 -15.42
CA LEU A 65 27.90 22.07 -14.87
C LEU A 65 28.62 23.34 -14.40
N TYR A 66 29.09 23.33 -13.16
CA TYR A 66 29.93 24.38 -12.61
C TYR A 66 31.12 24.62 -13.56
N GLN A 67 31.11 25.70 -14.30
CA GLN A 67 32.29 26.18 -15.02
C GLN A 67 33.20 26.81 -13.97
N HIS A 68 34.34 26.18 -13.72
CA HIS A 68 35.44 26.80 -13.01
C HIS A 68 35.89 28.04 -13.79
N GLY A 69 35.83 29.22 -13.15
CA GLY A 69 36.43 30.44 -13.69
C GLY A 69 37.88 30.25 -14.05
N ALA A 70 38.34 31.00 -15.04
CA ALA A 70 39.71 31.00 -15.51
C ALA A 70 40.72 31.15 -14.38
N PRO A 71 41.91 30.47 -14.45
CA PRO A 71 42.85 30.47 -13.37
C PRO A 71 43.45 31.89 -13.17
N GLN A 72 43.15 32.47 -12.01
CA GLN A 72 43.97 33.57 -11.51
C GLN A 72 45.37 33.00 -11.23
N GLN A 73 46.39 33.73 -11.66
CA GLN A 73 47.78 33.36 -11.44
C GLN A 73 48.03 33.05 -9.99
N ALA A 74 48.26 31.75 -9.69
CA ALA A 74 48.59 31.28 -8.38
C ALA A 74 49.96 31.86 -7.97
N THR A 75 49.97 32.67 -6.94
CA THR A 75 51.16 32.91 -6.14
C THR A 75 51.66 31.59 -5.63
N VAL A 76 52.89 31.25 -5.98
CA VAL A 76 53.56 29.99 -5.60
C VAL A 76 53.55 29.87 -4.09
N ALA A 77 52.74 28.95 -3.56
CA ALA A 77 52.79 28.59 -2.16
C ALA A 77 54.15 27.88 -1.87
N PRO A 78 54.75 28.10 -0.72
CA PRO A 78 56.02 27.45 -0.38
C PRO A 78 55.82 25.93 -0.43
N THR A 79 56.70 25.28 -1.21
CA THR A 79 56.76 23.81 -1.31
C THR A 79 57.16 23.26 0.05
N VAL A 80 56.22 22.67 0.78
CA VAL A 80 56.53 21.90 1.98
C VAL A 80 57.08 20.57 1.51
N THR A 81 58.39 20.42 1.55
CA THR A 81 59.08 19.15 1.35
C THR A 81 58.86 18.30 2.59
N PHE A 82 58.01 17.26 2.45
CA PHE A 82 57.93 16.22 3.49
C PHE A 82 59.18 15.34 3.40
N GLU A 83 60.17 15.59 4.26
CA GLU A 83 61.45 14.91 4.22
C GLU A 83 61.45 13.47 4.76
N GLN A 84 60.33 12.92 5.22
CA GLN A 84 60.28 11.49 5.58
C GLN A 84 58.88 10.91 5.33
N PRO A 85 58.78 9.71 4.74
CA PRO A 85 57.52 8.98 4.76
C PRO A 85 57.23 8.59 6.20
N ILE A 86 56.14 9.13 6.77
CA ILE A 86 55.64 8.69 8.07
C ILE A 86 55.14 7.26 7.90
N ASN A 87 56.03 6.30 8.16
CA ASN A 87 55.68 4.89 8.15
C ASN A 87 54.93 4.55 9.46
N VAL A 88 53.73 5.12 9.63
CA VAL A 88 52.83 4.71 10.70
C VAL A 88 52.10 3.47 10.23
N ALA A 89 52.77 2.32 10.35
CA ALA A 89 52.08 1.05 10.35
C ALA A 89 51.21 0.97 11.62
N VAL A 90 50.09 1.72 11.63
CA VAL A 90 49.04 1.49 12.61
C VAL A 90 48.42 0.14 12.22
N PRO A 91 48.56 -0.90 13.07
CA PRO A 91 47.88 -2.15 12.80
C PRO A 91 46.38 -1.85 12.78
N ILE A 92 45.79 -1.80 11.58
CA ILE A 92 44.35 -1.72 11.41
C ILE A 92 43.82 -3.02 11.94
N LYS A 93 43.38 -3.04 13.22
CA LYS A 93 42.60 -4.16 13.73
C LYS A 93 41.39 -4.28 12.83
N PRO A 94 41.13 -5.45 12.23
CA PRO A 94 39.95 -5.64 11.44
C PRO A 94 38.76 -5.29 12.33
N PHE A 95 37.90 -4.38 11.86
CA PHE A 95 36.72 -3.98 12.57
C PHE A 95 35.83 -5.21 12.67
N GLN A 96 35.77 -5.82 13.84
CA GLN A 96 34.84 -6.92 14.11
C GLN A 96 33.49 -6.33 14.34
N PHE A 97 32.56 -6.60 13.41
CA PHE A 97 31.18 -6.34 13.64
C PHE A 97 30.71 -7.27 14.78
N GLU A 98 30.49 -6.71 15.97
CA GLU A 98 29.76 -7.43 16.98
C GLU A 98 28.40 -7.83 16.40
N ALA A 99 28.09 -9.12 16.43
CA ALA A 99 26.77 -9.59 16.07
C ALA A 99 25.78 -8.92 17.03
N ASP A 100 24.69 -8.35 16.48
CA ASP A 100 23.64 -7.78 17.31
C ASP A 100 23.06 -8.93 18.17
N THR A 101 23.47 -9.04 19.41
CA THR A 101 22.89 -9.95 20.38
C THR A 101 21.51 -9.41 20.76
N LEU A 102 20.51 -9.90 20.04
CA LEU A 102 19.11 -9.61 20.38
C LEU A 102 18.74 -10.41 21.63
N THR A 103 17.98 -9.79 22.52
CA THR A 103 17.41 -10.52 23.66
C THR A 103 16.49 -11.64 23.17
N ASP A 104 16.38 -12.73 23.93
CA ASP A 104 15.57 -13.89 23.56
C ASP A 104 14.10 -13.50 23.29
N SER A 105 13.58 -12.52 24.02
CA SER A 105 12.24 -11.97 23.80
C SER A 105 12.07 -11.30 22.42
N VAL A 106 13.05 -10.55 21.97
CA VAL A 106 13.03 -9.93 20.62
C VAL A 106 13.18 -10.99 19.53
N GLN A 107 14.02 -12.00 19.75
CA GLN A 107 14.14 -13.12 18.80
C GLN A 107 12.85 -13.93 18.70
N ALA A 108 12.18 -14.18 19.82
CA ALA A 108 10.86 -14.83 19.86
C ALA A 108 9.81 -13.98 19.11
N ALA A 109 9.73 -12.69 19.40
CA ALA A 109 8.80 -11.77 18.73
C ALA A 109 8.98 -11.72 17.21
N LYS A 110 10.23 -11.78 16.71
CA LYS A 110 10.52 -11.83 15.25
C LYS A 110 9.92 -13.03 14.52
N LYS A 111 9.63 -14.12 15.23
CA LYS A 111 9.01 -15.31 14.63
C LYS A 111 7.50 -15.12 14.37
N HIS A 112 6.89 -14.15 15.04
CA HIS A 112 5.45 -13.92 14.99
C HIS A 112 5.03 -12.70 14.18
N THR A 113 5.98 -11.96 13.59
CA THR A 113 5.69 -10.79 12.78
C THR A 113 6.71 -10.57 11.67
N PRO A 114 6.30 -10.18 10.46
CA PRO A 114 7.20 -9.71 9.42
C PRO A 114 7.76 -8.32 9.70
N ALA A 115 7.27 -7.61 10.73
CA ALA A 115 7.74 -6.26 11.08
C ALA A 115 9.23 -6.24 11.38
N ARG A 116 9.89 -5.13 11.08
CA ARG A 116 11.32 -4.94 11.31
C ARG A 116 11.61 -4.52 12.73
N ILE A 117 11.44 -5.44 13.67
CA ILE A 117 11.80 -5.26 15.08
C ILE A 117 13.25 -5.70 15.32
N GLY A 118 13.92 -5.11 16.31
CA GLY A 118 15.30 -5.44 16.68
C GLY A 118 16.30 -5.26 15.54
N VAL A 119 16.13 -4.25 14.70
CA VAL A 119 17.09 -3.94 13.63
C VAL A 119 18.29 -3.18 14.18
N GLY A 120 19.50 -3.50 13.68
CA GLY A 120 20.73 -2.91 14.15
C GLY A 120 20.82 -1.41 13.92
N ARG A 121 21.24 -0.68 14.97
CA ARG A 121 21.46 0.77 14.95
C ARG A 121 22.88 1.12 15.41
N ALA A 122 23.35 2.29 14.99
CA ALA A 122 24.53 2.97 15.50
C ALA A 122 24.06 4.35 16.01
N GLY A 123 23.83 4.46 17.31
CA GLY A 123 23.11 5.60 17.89
C GLY A 123 21.69 5.73 17.33
N THR A 124 21.34 6.89 16.81
CA THR A 124 20.03 7.17 16.20
C THR A 124 19.88 6.65 14.74
N ARG A 125 20.96 6.22 14.12
CA ARG A 125 21.00 5.83 12.70
C ARG A 125 20.94 4.31 12.54
N PRO A 126 20.27 3.79 11.50
CA PRO A 126 20.36 2.36 11.17
C PRO A 126 21.78 1.99 10.72
N LYS A 127 22.22 0.77 11.00
CA LYS A 127 23.47 0.22 10.43
C LYS A 127 23.36 0.14 8.90
N THR A 128 24.49 0.22 8.21
CA THR A 128 24.57 0.20 6.74
C THR A 128 23.81 -0.98 6.13
N LYS A 129 23.95 -2.20 6.69
CA LYS A 129 23.21 -3.38 6.23
C LYS A 129 21.69 -3.19 6.33
N THR A 130 21.20 -2.61 7.42
CA THR A 130 19.77 -2.30 7.62
C THR A 130 19.31 -1.25 6.63
N TRP A 131 20.10 -0.21 6.42
CA TRP A 131 19.83 0.85 5.45
C TRP A 131 19.73 0.31 4.01
N LEU A 132 20.69 -0.52 3.59
CA LEU A 132 20.67 -1.14 2.27
C LEU A 132 19.41 -2.01 2.08
N LYS A 133 19.01 -2.76 3.12
CA LYS A 133 17.78 -3.53 3.06
C LYS A 133 16.54 -2.64 2.87
N PHE A 134 16.45 -1.51 3.56
CA PHE A 134 15.37 -0.54 3.32
C PHE A 134 15.34 -0.02 1.89
N ARG A 135 16.52 0.23 1.30
CA ARG A 135 16.62 0.68 -0.10
C ARG A 135 16.13 -0.38 -1.07
N LEU A 136 16.49 -1.65 -0.85
CA LEU A 136 16.01 -2.76 -1.67
C LEU A 136 14.49 -2.93 -1.57
N ASP A 137 13.96 -2.92 -0.36
CA ASP A 137 12.52 -3.06 -0.14
C ASP A 137 11.73 -1.87 -0.73
N HIS A 138 12.31 -0.66 -0.68
CA HIS A 138 11.71 0.50 -1.34
C HIS A 138 11.74 0.36 -2.86
N ALA A 139 12.82 -0.13 -3.46
CA ALA A 139 12.88 -0.39 -4.89
C ALA A 139 11.81 -1.41 -5.31
N ALA A 140 11.69 -2.53 -4.60
CA ALA A 140 10.64 -3.52 -4.85
C ALA A 140 9.22 -2.93 -4.75
N ALA A 141 8.98 -2.02 -3.78
CA ALA A 141 7.70 -1.32 -3.67
C ALA A 141 7.44 -0.38 -4.86
N VAL A 142 8.46 0.31 -5.35
CA VAL A 142 8.35 1.15 -6.57
C VAL A 142 8.06 0.27 -7.79
N ASP A 143 8.79 -0.82 -7.97
CA ASP A 143 8.58 -1.76 -9.08
C ASP A 143 7.16 -2.34 -9.07
N ALA A 144 6.62 -2.65 -7.89
CA ALA A 144 5.24 -3.13 -7.75
C ALA A 144 4.19 -2.09 -8.17
N VAL A 145 4.43 -0.79 -7.89
CA VAL A 145 3.54 0.30 -8.29
C VAL A 145 3.59 0.54 -9.80
N TYR A 146 4.81 0.58 -10.37
CA TYR A 146 4.99 0.90 -11.80
C TYR A 146 4.88 -0.31 -12.71
N GLY A 147 4.87 -1.52 -12.15
CA GLY A 147 4.70 -2.76 -12.90
C GLY A 147 3.32 -2.87 -13.57
N GLU A 148 3.24 -3.78 -14.52
CA GLU A 148 2.02 -4.15 -15.24
C GLU A 148 1.70 -5.62 -15.01
N VAL A 149 0.42 -5.98 -15.11
CA VAL A 149 -0.02 -7.37 -15.05
C VAL A 149 0.19 -7.99 -16.43
N SER A 150 0.77 -9.18 -16.48
CA SER A 150 1.12 -9.84 -17.74
C SER A 150 -0.11 -10.29 -18.52
N GLU A 151 -0.05 -10.15 -19.84
CA GLU A 151 -1.09 -10.67 -20.72
C GLU A 151 -1.28 -12.19 -20.57
N GLY A 152 -0.18 -12.91 -20.29
CA GLY A 152 -0.21 -14.35 -20.06
C GLY A 152 -1.08 -14.75 -18.87
N LEU A 153 -1.06 -13.96 -17.77
CA LEU A 153 -1.94 -14.18 -16.63
C LEU A 153 -3.39 -13.88 -17.00
N LEU A 154 -3.66 -12.77 -17.69
CA LEU A 154 -5.02 -12.40 -18.10
C LEU A 154 -5.65 -13.44 -19.03
N GLN A 155 -4.88 -13.97 -19.97
CA GLN A 155 -5.30 -15.07 -20.85
C GLN A 155 -5.57 -16.36 -20.06
N LYS A 156 -4.72 -16.69 -19.08
CA LYS A 156 -4.89 -17.87 -18.23
C LYS A 156 -6.14 -17.79 -17.36
N LEU A 157 -6.53 -16.59 -16.92
CA LEU A 157 -7.75 -16.34 -16.15
C LEU A 157 -8.99 -16.21 -17.04
N ASP A 158 -8.83 -16.18 -18.36
CA ASP A 158 -9.90 -15.95 -19.34
C ASP A 158 -10.69 -14.65 -19.07
N VAL A 159 -9.95 -13.57 -18.81
CA VAL A 159 -10.55 -12.25 -18.52
C VAL A 159 -10.18 -11.23 -19.60
N PHE A 160 -11.14 -10.40 -19.99
CA PHE A 160 -10.86 -9.27 -20.88
C PHE A 160 -10.46 -8.04 -20.07
N GLN A 161 -9.69 -7.16 -20.69
CA GLN A 161 -9.19 -5.96 -20.07
C GLN A 161 -10.04 -4.73 -20.41
N VAL A 162 -10.22 -3.87 -19.41
CA VAL A 162 -10.79 -2.53 -19.52
C VAL A 162 -9.89 -1.51 -18.82
N THR A 163 -10.11 -0.22 -19.09
CA THR A 163 -9.31 0.89 -18.57
C THR A 163 -10.17 1.91 -17.83
N THR A 164 -9.56 2.63 -16.92
CA THR A 164 -10.16 3.79 -16.29
C THR A 164 -9.91 5.07 -17.14
N LYS A 165 -10.33 6.22 -16.65
CA LYS A 165 -10.03 7.53 -17.28
C LYS A 165 -8.57 7.96 -17.13
N VAL A 166 -7.78 7.19 -16.43
CA VAL A 166 -6.35 7.43 -16.23
C VAL A 166 -5.57 7.06 -17.49
N THR A 167 -4.69 7.95 -17.94
CA THR A 167 -3.85 7.73 -19.13
C THR A 167 -2.54 7.03 -18.81
N ASP A 168 -1.86 7.44 -17.75
CA ASP A 168 -0.56 6.92 -17.36
C ASP A 168 -0.43 6.68 -15.85
N LYS A 169 0.71 6.20 -15.39
CA LYS A 169 0.93 5.81 -14.00
C LYS A 169 1.12 7.01 -13.07
N GLU A 170 1.73 8.08 -13.53
CA GLU A 170 1.90 9.34 -12.78
C GLU A 170 0.54 9.98 -12.52
N GLU A 171 -0.33 10.02 -13.51
CA GLU A 171 -1.69 10.48 -13.36
C GLU A 171 -2.48 9.58 -12.39
N TYR A 172 -2.32 8.27 -12.48
CA TYR A 172 -2.96 7.34 -11.55
C TYR A 172 -2.61 7.61 -10.08
N ILE A 173 -1.34 7.94 -9.81
CA ILE A 173 -0.86 8.21 -8.46
C ILE A 173 -1.37 9.57 -7.96
N THR A 174 -1.34 10.59 -8.81
CA THR A 174 -1.65 11.99 -8.45
C THR A 174 -3.14 12.34 -8.57
N ARG A 175 -3.90 11.64 -9.42
CA ARG A 175 -5.32 11.87 -9.70
C ARG A 175 -6.17 10.63 -9.39
N PRO A 176 -6.35 10.27 -8.10
CA PRO A 176 -7.12 9.09 -7.71
C PRO A 176 -8.60 9.17 -8.12
N ASP A 177 -9.12 10.36 -8.39
CA ASP A 177 -10.48 10.58 -8.88
C ASP A 177 -10.71 9.95 -10.26
N LEU A 178 -9.72 9.98 -11.16
CA LEU A 178 -9.79 9.39 -12.49
C LEU A 178 -9.79 7.85 -12.45
N GLY A 179 -9.05 7.26 -11.52
CA GLY A 179 -9.06 5.80 -11.30
C GLY A 179 -10.35 5.27 -10.67
N ARG A 180 -11.28 6.14 -10.28
CA ARG A 180 -12.62 5.79 -9.80
C ARG A 180 -13.68 5.83 -10.90
N ARG A 181 -13.29 6.04 -12.15
CA ARG A 181 -14.18 6.17 -13.31
C ARG A 181 -13.67 5.33 -14.47
N LEU A 182 -14.57 4.58 -15.08
CA LEU A 182 -14.27 3.86 -16.33
C LEU A 182 -14.14 4.85 -17.50
N SER A 183 -13.30 4.49 -18.48
CA SER A 183 -13.37 5.14 -19.80
C SER A 183 -14.71 4.83 -20.47
N ASP A 184 -15.14 5.67 -21.41
CA ASP A 184 -16.45 5.47 -22.04
C ASP A 184 -16.44 4.23 -22.96
N GLU A 185 -15.29 3.91 -23.56
CA GLU A 185 -15.07 2.68 -24.32
C GLU A 185 -15.19 1.44 -23.43
N SER A 186 -14.63 1.51 -22.21
CA SER A 186 -14.71 0.43 -21.23
C SER A 186 -16.14 0.17 -20.77
N LYS A 187 -16.93 1.22 -20.57
CA LYS A 187 -18.35 1.07 -20.22
C LYS A 187 -19.12 0.34 -21.32
N ALA A 188 -18.93 0.76 -22.58
CA ALA A 188 -19.56 0.12 -23.74
C ALA A 188 -19.16 -1.36 -23.85
N LEU A 189 -17.86 -1.66 -23.64
CA LEU A 189 -17.33 -3.03 -23.71
C LEU A 189 -17.91 -3.92 -22.59
N ILE A 190 -18.00 -3.41 -21.36
CA ILE A 190 -18.61 -4.12 -20.25
C ILE A 190 -20.08 -4.41 -20.51
N GLN A 191 -20.86 -3.43 -20.99
CA GLN A 191 -22.26 -3.62 -21.35
C GLN A 191 -22.46 -4.64 -22.45
N GLN A 192 -21.52 -4.73 -23.39
CA GLN A 192 -21.57 -5.68 -24.49
C GLN A 192 -21.23 -7.11 -24.06
N LYS A 193 -20.21 -7.28 -23.19
CA LYS A 193 -19.63 -8.59 -22.87
C LYS A 193 -20.15 -9.22 -21.60
N CYS A 194 -20.60 -8.42 -20.64
CA CYS A 194 -21.01 -8.91 -19.33
C CYS A 194 -22.50 -9.24 -19.28
N LYS A 195 -22.84 -10.27 -18.51
CA LYS A 195 -24.23 -10.56 -18.16
C LYS A 195 -24.80 -9.41 -17.32
N PRO A 196 -25.97 -8.88 -17.65
CA PRO A 196 -26.64 -7.90 -16.78
C PRO A 196 -27.18 -8.59 -15.51
N GLN A 197 -27.25 -7.83 -14.43
CA GLN A 197 -27.83 -8.26 -13.14
C GLN A 197 -27.25 -9.59 -12.61
N PRO A 198 -25.91 -9.77 -12.58
CA PRO A 198 -25.35 -10.98 -12.03
C PRO A 198 -25.54 -11.00 -10.50
N LYS A 199 -25.74 -12.19 -9.93
CA LYS A 199 -25.73 -12.34 -8.45
C LYS A 199 -24.41 -11.88 -7.85
N VAL A 200 -23.31 -12.35 -8.43
CA VAL A 200 -21.94 -11.96 -8.01
C VAL A 200 -21.15 -11.52 -9.22
N GLN A 201 -20.62 -10.32 -9.18
CA GLN A 201 -19.66 -9.82 -10.16
C GLN A 201 -18.25 -9.81 -9.55
N ILE A 202 -17.35 -10.60 -10.11
CA ILE A 202 -15.94 -10.57 -9.74
C ILE A 202 -15.22 -9.61 -10.67
N ILE A 203 -14.42 -8.71 -10.13
CA ILE A 203 -13.56 -7.79 -10.86
C ILE A 203 -12.14 -7.83 -10.30
N ILE A 204 -11.14 -7.67 -11.15
CA ILE A 204 -9.73 -7.74 -10.81
C ILE A 204 -9.06 -6.44 -11.24
N SER A 205 -8.15 -5.89 -10.43
CA SER A 205 -7.36 -4.73 -10.84
C SER A 205 -5.97 -4.74 -10.21
N ASN A 206 -4.98 -4.24 -10.96
CA ASN A 206 -3.64 -4.01 -10.42
C ASN A 206 -3.63 -3.04 -9.23
N GLY A 207 -4.57 -2.12 -9.15
CA GLY A 207 -4.57 -1.13 -8.09
C GLY A 207 -3.21 -0.44 -7.96
N LEU A 208 -2.64 -0.46 -6.77
CA LEU A 208 -1.31 0.09 -6.49
C LEU A 208 -0.18 -0.96 -6.49
N SER A 209 -0.48 -2.23 -6.80
CA SER A 209 0.53 -3.28 -6.92
C SER A 209 0.16 -4.29 -8.00
N ALA A 210 0.84 -4.22 -9.13
CA ALA A 210 0.72 -5.23 -10.19
C ALA A 210 1.26 -6.59 -9.72
N SER A 211 2.36 -6.60 -8.95
CA SER A 211 2.95 -7.84 -8.43
C SER A 211 2.03 -8.57 -7.46
N ALA A 212 1.17 -7.86 -6.72
CA ALA A 212 0.16 -8.50 -5.87
C ALA A 212 -0.82 -9.35 -6.68
N ILE A 213 -1.20 -8.87 -7.86
CA ILE A 213 -2.08 -9.58 -8.76
C ILE A 213 -1.35 -10.75 -9.43
N GLU A 214 -0.13 -10.51 -9.94
CA GLU A 214 0.69 -11.58 -10.56
C GLU A 214 0.89 -12.79 -9.63
N GLU A 215 1.18 -12.53 -8.35
CA GLU A 215 1.52 -13.59 -7.40
C GLU A 215 0.30 -14.30 -6.78
N ASN A 216 -0.84 -13.60 -6.62
CA ASN A 216 -1.89 -14.13 -5.75
C ASN A 216 -3.25 -14.32 -6.42
N VAL A 217 -3.58 -13.54 -7.48
CA VAL A 217 -4.95 -13.50 -7.99
C VAL A 217 -5.43 -14.83 -8.52
N GLN A 218 -4.57 -15.61 -9.15
CA GLN A 218 -4.96 -16.90 -9.72
C GLN A 218 -5.52 -17.85 -8.66
N ASP A 219 -4.80 -18.00 -7.55
CA ASP A 219 -5.18 -18.91 -6.47
C ASP A 219 -6.47 -18.42 -5.77
N VAL A 220 -6.55 -17.10 -5.50
CA VAL A 220 -7.75 -16.51 -4.91
C VAL A 220 -8.96 -16.66 -5.83
N TYR A 221 -8.80 -16.36 -7.11
CA TYR A 221 -9.90 -16.40 -8.07
C TYR A 221 -10.45 -17.80 -8.29
N LEU A 222 -9.57 -18.78 -8.49
CA LEU A 222 -9.97 -20.19 -8.67
C LEU A 222 -10.65 -20.76 -7.41
N ALA A 223 -10.11 -20.48 -6.23
CA ALA A 223 -10.70 -20.91 -4.96
C ALA A 223 -12.06 -20.24 -4.71
N LEU A 224 -12.20 -18.95 -5.04
CA LEU A 224 -13.47 -18.23 -4.95
C LEU A 224 -14.51 -18.80 -5.91
N GLN A 225 -14.14 -19.02 -7.18
CA GLN A 225 -15.04 -19.64 -8.17
C GLN A 225 -15.53 -21.01 -7.71
N GLN A 226 -14.62 -21.85 -7.20
CA GLN A 226 -14.98 -23.17 -6.68
C GLN A 226 -15.91 -23.06 -5.46
N SER A 227 -15.64 -22.13 -4.55
CA SER A 227 -16.49 -21.90 -3.37
C SER A 227 -17.90 -21.46 -3.76
N LEU A 228 -18.02 -20.49 -4.68
CA LEU A 228 -19.33 -20.01 -5.18
C LEU A 228 -20.09 -21.09 -5.95
N SER A 229 -19.38 -21.89 -6.74
CA SER A 229 -19.96 -23.04 -7.46
C SER A 229 -20.55 -24.09 -6.49
N ASN A 230 -19.82 -24.40 -5.42
CA ASN A 230 -20.29 -25.33 -4.37
C ASN A 230 -21.55 -24.81 -3.65
N LEU A 231 -21.71 -23.50 -3.56
CA LEU A 231 -22.87 -22.83 -2.98
C LEU A 231 -24.00 -22.64 -4.00
N ASN A 232 -23.84 -23.06 -5.26
CA ASN A 232 -24.77 -22.83 -6.36
C ASN A 232 -25.06 -21.33 -6.61
N ILE A 233 -24.04 -20.48 -6.43
CA ILE A 233 -24.11 -19.04 -6.67
C ILE A 233 -23.54 -18.73 -8.06
N ASP A 234 -24.37 -18.16 -8.93
CA ASP A 234 -24.00 -17.75 -10.28
C ASP A 234 -23.08 -16.51 -10.24
N ILE A 235 -22.03 -16.56 -11.05
CA ILE A 235 -21.10 -15.44 -11.26
C ILE A 235 -21.29 -14.79 -12.62
N GLY A 236 -21.11 -13.48 -12.67
CA GLY A 236 -21.05 -12.71 -13.91
C GLY A 236 -19.76 -12.94 -14.70
N THR A 237 -19.65 -12.26 -15.82
CA THR A 237 -18.44 -12.29 -16.64
C THR A 237 -17.32 -11.51 -15.96
N THR A 238 -16.27 -12.18 -15.49
CA THR A 238 -15.12 -11.54 -14.85
C THR A 238 -14.29 -10.75 -15.84
N PHE A 239 -13.75 -9.61 -15.42
CA PHE A 239 -12.85 -8.79 -16.22
C PHE A 239 -11.77 -8.13 -15.37
N TYR A 240 -10.70 -7.72 -16.03
CA TYR A 240 -9.58 -7.02 -15.45
C TYR A 240 -9.64 -5.52 -15.76
N ILE A 241 -9.32 -4.69 -14.76
CA ILE A 241 -9.31 -3.23 -14.86
C ILE A 241 -7.88 -2.72 -14.62
N ASP A 242 -7.30 -2.10 -15.64
CA ASP A 242 -6.04 -1.41 -15.46
C ASP A 242 -6.23 -0.07 -14.74
N LYS A 243 -5.42 0.18 -13.72
CA LYS A 243 -5.40 1.43 -12.92
C LYS A 243 -6.73 1.73 -12.20
N GLY A 244 -7.42 0.69 -11.68
CA GLY A 244 -8.65 0.86 -10.91
C GLY A 244 -8.41 1.29 -9.46
N ARG A 245 -9.37 2.01 -8.88
CA ARG A 245 -9.48 2.33 -7.45
C ARG A 245 -10.70 1.65 -6.87
N VAL A 246 -10.73 1.40 -5.55
CA VAL A 246 -11.80 0.66 -4.88
C VAL A 246 -13.20 1.20 -5.21
N ALA A 247 -13.41 2.50 -5.14
CA ALA A 247 -14.72 3.11 -5.41
C ALA A 247 -15.18 3.00 -6.89
N LEU A 248 -14.36 2.44 -7.79
CA LEU A 248 -14.80 2.10 -9.15
C LEU A 248 -15.89 1.02 -9.14
N MET A 249 -15.93 0.19 -8.09
CA MET A 249 -16.99 -0.81 -7.92
C MET A 249 -18.39 -0.21 -7.90
N ASP A 250 -18.54 1.04 -7.51
CA ASP A 250 -19.82 1.74 -7.45
C ASP A 250 -20.38 1.99 -8.86
N GLU A 251 -19.54 2.49 -9.76
CA GLU A 251 -19.91 2.71 -11.16
C GLU A 251 -20.21 1.40 -11.89
N ILE A 252 -19.46 0.34 -11.58
CA ILE A 252 -19.71 -1.00 -12.12
C ILE A 252 -21.00 -1.58 -11.56
N GLY A 253 -21.27 -1.36 -10.27
CA GLY A 253 -22.53 -1.77 -9.63
C GLY A 253 -23.76 -1.16 -10.27
N GLU A 254 -23.71 0.13 -10.58
CA GLU A 254 -24.81 0.80 -11.33
C GLU A 254 -24.90 0.30 -12.77
N LEU A 255 -23.76 0.10 -13.44
CA LEU A 255 -23.70 -0.31 -14.84
C LEU A 255 -24.28 -1.71 -15.06
N LEU A 256 -23.93 -2.66 -14.19
CA LEU A 256 -24.33 -4.07 -14.29
C LEU A 256 -25.51 -4.43 -13.40
N GLN A 257 -25.87 -3.60 -12.43
CA GLN A 257 -26.88 -3.87 -11.40
C GLN A 257 -26.64 -5.20 -10.68
N ALA A 258 -25.35 -5.49 -10.35
CA ALA A 258 -24.94 -6.67 -9.63
C ALA A 258 -25.47 -6.66 -8.19
N GLU A 259 -25.84 -7.84 -7.65
CA GLU A 259 -26.24 -7.92 -6.24
C GLU A 259 -25.03 -7.83 -5.31
N VAL A 260 -23.93 -8.51 -5.63
CA VAL A 260 -22.68 -8.42 -4.88
C VAL A 260 -21.52 -8.18 -5.84
N ILE A 261 -20.65 -7.23 -5.53
CA ILE A 261 -19.37 -7.11 -6.20
C ILE A 261 -18.27 -7.63 -5.28
N VAL A 262 -17.41 -8.48 -5.83
CA VAL A 262 -16.13 -8.90 -5.24
C VAL A 262 -15.00 -8.29 -6.07
N TYR A 263 -14.28 -7.36 -5.49
CA TYR A 263 -13.19 -6.63 -6.14
C TYR A 263 -11.84 -7.07 -5.60
N LEU A 264 -11.09 -7.84 -6.39
CA LEU A 264 -9.72 -8.28 -6.11
C LEU A 264 -8.75 -7.20 -6.61
N ILE A 265 -8.02 -6.57 -5.70
CA ILE A 265 -7.20 -5.40 -6.03
C ILE A 265 -5.84 -5.42 -5.33
N GLY A 266 -4.78 -5.05 -6.05
CA GLY A 266 -3.45 -4.86 -5.47
C GLY A 266 -3.42 -3.70 -4.48
N GLU A 267 -2.94 -3.96 -3.27
CA GLU A 267 -2.79 -2.97 -2.21
C GLU A 267 -1.60 -2.04 -2.46
N ARG A 268 -1.54 -0.94 -1.70
CA ARG A 268 -0.34 -0.12 -1.66
C ARG A 268 0.82 -0.97 -1.14
N PRO A 269 1.92 -1.11 -1.90
CA PRO A 269 3.05 -1.90 -1.47
C PRO A 269 3.70 -1.34 -0.22
N GLY A 270 3.93 -2.22 0.76
CA GLY A 270 4.74 -1.93 1.94
C GLY A 270 6.22 -2.27 1.70
N LEU A 271 7.08 -1.83 2.62
CA LEU A 271 8.51 -2.14 2.55
C LEU A 271 8.86 -3.61 2.86
N VAL A 272 7.90 -4.39 3.34
CA VAL A 272 8.07 -5.82 3.68
C VAL A 272 7.21 -6.69 2.78
N SER A 273 6.09 -6.17 2.31
CA SER A 273 5.10 -6.88 1.51
C SER A 273 4.68 -5.99 0.34
N ALA A 274 5.39 -6.13 -0.78
CA ALA A 274 5.04 -5.45 -2.03
C ALA A 274 3.90 -6.17 -2.78
N GLU A 275 3.62 -7.42 -2.41
CA GLU A 275 2.73 -8.36 -3.10
C GLU A 275 1.38 -8.55 -2.40
N SER A 276 1.00 -7.65 -1.49
CA SER A 276 -0.27 -7.78 -0.77
C SER A 276 -1.46 -7.41 -1.64
N MET A 277 -2.47 -8.25 -1.64
CA MET A 277 -3.75 -8.07 -2.34
C MET A 277 -4.89 -7.94 -1.32
N SER A 278 -5.92 -7.16 -1.67
CA SER A 278 -7.19 -7.09 -0.95
C SER A 278 -8.35 -7.58 -1.80
N ALA A 279 -9.36 -8.10 -1.14
CA ALA A 279 -10.69 -8.33 -1.69
C ALA A 279 -11.70 -7.40 -1.01
N TYR A 280 -12.31 -6.50 -1.76
CA TYR A 280 -13.42 -5.66 -1.30
C TYR A 280 -14.74 -6.27 -1.75
N LEU A 281 -15.71 -6.31 -0.84
CA LEU A 281 -17.05 -6.82 -1.12
C LEU A 281 -18.09 -5.75 -0.78
N CYS A 282 -19.11 -5.63 -1.62
CA CYS A 282 -20.22 -4.71 -1.36
C CYS A 282 -21.52 -5.26 -1.92
N TYR A 283 -22.60 -5.12 -1.16
CA TYR A 283 -23.97 -5.44 -1.58
C TYR A 283 -24.56 -4.26 -2.34
N LYS A 284 -24.98 -4.50 -3.58
CA LYS A 284 -25.60 -3.51 -4.49
C LYS A 284 -24.90 -2.13 -4.47
N PRO A 285 -23.56 -2.08 -4.69
CA PRO A 285 -22.85 -0.80 -4.69
C PRO A 285 -23.39 0.12 -5.79
N LYS A 286 -23.41 1.40 -5.49
CA LYS A 286 -23.85 2.48 -6.40
C LYS A 286 -23.01 3.72 -6.17
N ILE A 287 -23.05 4.66 -7.09
CA ILE A 287 -22.33 5.93 -6.91
C ILE A 287 -22.80 6.60 -5.61
N GLY A 288 -21.82 6.90 -4.74
CA GLY A 288 -22.07 7.46 -3.41
C GLY A 288 -22.13 6.44 -2.27
N THR A 289 -21.91 5.15 -2.54
CA THR A 289 -21.71 4.13 -1.49
C THR A 289 -20.58 4.55 -0.55
N VAL A 290 -20.84 4.55 0.75
CA VAL A 290 -19.85 4.93 1.76
C VAL A 290 -18.94 3.75 2.12
N GLU A 291 -17.74 4.05 2.62
CA GLU A 291 -16.75 3.01 2.93
C GLU A 291 -17.22 2.00 3.99
N ALA A 292 -18.10 2.42 4.92
CA ALA A 292 -18.69 1.55 5.95
C ALA A 292 -19.61 0.45 5.39
N GLU A 293 -20.11 0.62 4.18
CA GLU A 293 -20.94 -0.38 3.48
C GLU A 293 -20.08 -1.45 2.78
N ARG A 294 -18.78 -1.23 2.66
CA ARG A 294 -17.85 -2.18 2.07
C ARG A 294 -17.21 -3.04 3.14
N MET A 295 -17.09 -4.31 2.85
CA MET A 295 -16.27 -5.24 3.62
C MET A 295 -14.92 -5.43 2.91
N VAL A 296 -13.86 -5.63 3.66
CA VAL A 296 -12.53 -5.88 3.11
C VAL A 296 -11.84 -7.05 3.82
N ILE A 297 -11.27 -7.93 3.02
CA ILE A 297 -10.26 -8.91 3.45
C ILE A 297 -8.96 -8.47 2.82
N SER A 298 -8.03 -8.03 3.66
CA SER A 298 -6.73 -7.49 3.24
C SER A 298 -5.59 -8.42 3.63
N ASN A 299 -4.37 -8.05 3.22
CA ASN A 299 -3.16 -8.80 3.53
C ASN A 299 -3.16 -10.23 2.94
N ILE A 300 -3.72 -10.37 1.73
CA ILE A 300 -3.77 -11.66 1.02
C ILE A 300 -2.44 -11.84 0.26
N HIS A 301 -1.57 -12.67 0.80
CA HIS A 301 -0.28 -13.09 0.24
C HIS A 301 0.31 -14.22 1.09
N LYS A 302 1.40 -14.84 0.63
CA LYS A 302 2.05 -15.98 1.33
C LYS A 302 2.47 -15.72 2.78
N GLY A 303 2.77 -14.46 3.12
CA GLY A 303 3.17 -14.05 4.48
C GLY A 303 2.02 -13.50 5.34
N GLY A 304 0.82 -13.41 4.79
CA GLY A 304 -0.40 -12.98 5.44
C GLY A 304 -1.48 -14.06 5.41
N ILE A 305 -2.65 -13.75 4.84
CA ILE A 305 -3.70 -14.74 4.59
C ILE A 305 -3.34 -15.50 3.31
N PRO A 306 -3.18 -16.83 3.35
CA PRO A 306 -2.85 -17.62 2.16
C PRO A 306 -3.91 -17.43 1.06
N PRO A 307 -3.51 -17.21 -0.22
CA PRO A 307 -4.43 -16.90 -1.31
C PRO A 307 -5.58 -17.91 -1.49
N LEU A 308 -5.29 -19.21 -1.43
CA LEU A 308 -6.32 -20.26 -1.52
C LEU A 308 -7.35 -20.19 -0.38
N GLU A 309 -6.86 -19.97 0.85
CA GLU A 309 -7.74 -19.85 2.02
C GLU A 309 -8.61 -18.58 1.92
N ALA A 310 -8.01 -17.47 1.50
CA ALA A 310 -8.75 -16.22 1.27
C ALA A 310 -9.86 -16.43 0.24
N GLY A 311 -9.56 -17.05 -0.91
CA GLY A 311 -10.53 -17.31 -1.97
C GLY A 311 -11.70 -18.18 -1.50
N ALA A 312 -11.42 -19.26 -0.77
CA ALA A 312 -12.45 -20.11 -0.20
C ALA A 312 -13.32 -19.37 0.82
N TYR A 313 -12.71 -18.57 1.70
CA TYR A 313 -13.43 -17.80 2.71
C TYR A 313 -14.30 -16.69 2.12
N LEU A 314 -13.85 -16.05 1.05
CA LEU A 314 -14.63 -15.04 0.33
C LEU A 314 -15.99 -15.58 -0.15
N GLY A 315 -16.07 -16.84 -0.58
CA GLY A 315 -17.34 -17.47 -0.93
C GLY A 315 -18.34 -17.52 0.24
N THR A 316 -17.86 -17.87 1.43
CA THR A 316 -18.70 -17.85 2.66
C THR A 316 -19.18 -16.44 2.99
N ILE A 317 -18.33 -15.43 2.80
CA ILE A 317 -18.72 -14.01 3.02
C ILE A 317 -19.79 -13.60 2.01
N VAL A 318 -19.62 -13.96 0.74
CA VAL A 318 -20.62 -13.66 -0.31
C VAL A 318 -21.97 -14.31 0.01
N GLU A 319 -21.98 -15.57 0.48
CA GLU A 319 -23.21 -16.24 0.92
C GLU A 319 -23.92 -15.44 2.04
N LYS A 320 -23.19 -14.99 3.04
CA LYS A 320 -23.71 -14.17 4.13
C LYS A 320 -24.25 -12.84 3.62
N ILE A 321 -23.52 -12.14 2.75
CA ILE A 321 -23.95 -10.87 2.15
C ILE A 321 -25.28 -11.04 1.40
N LEU A 322 -25.42 -12.12 0.62
CA LEU A 322 -26.65 -12.43 -0.10
C LEU A 322 -27.79 -12.79 0.84
N HIS A 323 -27.52 -13.58 1.90
CA HIS A 323 -28.52 -14.00 2.89
C HIS A 323 -29.07 -12.81 3.68
N TYR A 324 -28.18 -11.98 4.22
CA TYR A 324 -28.58 -10.80 5.03
C TYR A 324 -28.91 -9.56 4.20
N GLN A 325 -28.66 -9.59 2.90
CA GLN A 325 -28.83 -8.45 1.99
C GLN A 325 -28.15 -7.17 2.52
N ALA A 326 -26.91 -7.34 3.02
CA ALA A 326 -26.11 -6.29 3.62
C ALA A 326 -24.62 -6.60 3.47
N SER A 327 -23.77 -5.58 3.55
CA SER A 327 -22.33 -5.70 3.62
C SER A 327 -21.73 -4.68 4.60
N GLY A 328 -20.44 -4.76 4.86
CA GLY A 328 -19.76 -3.85 5.78
C GLY A 328 -20.30 -3.91 7.20
N VAL A 329 -20.43 -2.74 7.83
CA VAL A 329 -20.89 -2.61 9.22
C VAL A 329 -22.30 -3.15 9.42
N GLU A 330 -23.19 -2.97 8.43
CA GLU A 330 -24.56 -3.45 8.50
C GLU A 330 -24.65 -4.98 8.52
N LEU A 331 -23.78 -5.68 7.78
CA LEU A 331 -23.71 -7.14 7.83
C LEU A 331 -23.36 -7.62 9.24
N VAL A 332 -22.31 -7.03 9.85
CA VAL A 332 -21.90 -7.39 11.21
C VAL A 332 -23.03 -7.16 12.22
N ALA A 333 -23.78 -6.05 12.08
CA ALA A 333 -24.92 -5.77 12.96
C ALA A 333 -26.09 -6.75 12.78
N LYS A 334 -26.25 -7.35 11.59
CA LYS A 334 -27.31 -8.35 11.31
C LYS A 334 -26.91 -9.77 11.70
N GLU A 335 -25.62 -10.05 11.81
CA GLU A 335 -25.09 -11.36 12.26
C GLU A 335 -25.19 -11.52 13.78
N GLY A 336 -25.27 -10.43 14.55
CA GLY A 336 -25.45 -10.54 15.96
C GLY A 336 -24.72 -9.93 16.93
#